data_29d2f3c464d52d2f6fbca84c5f74a768
#
_entry.id   29d2f3c464d52d2f6fbca84c5f74a768
#
_cell.length_a   1.000
_cell.length_b   1.000
_cell.length_c   1.000
_cell.angle_alpha   90.00
_cell.angle_beta   90.00
_cell.angle_gamma   90.00
#
_symmetry.space_group_name_H-M   'P 1'
#
loop_
_entity.id
_entity.type
_entity.pdbx_description
1 polymer ?
#
loop_
_entity_poly.entity_id
_entity_poly.type
_entity_poly.pdbx_seq_one_letter_code
_entity_poly.pdbx_strand_id
1 'polypeptide(L)'
;GKVYHIQIGGGRRRGIPTPFGTTFIEKETGGIGALGDIGCYALDMVLNGMGYPKPLTVTGFLSDYFGKADDYKYKDVFGVDDFAAGFVRLEGGLTIDFKTAWAMNVDTMGDTVVLGTKAGLKIPSSGHWGSIDAPLKIYRNIGEAEVETVVPMLEEPEEGVFYWKVRKFLDAVKEGGEAPVPTSQAIY
;
A
#
# COMPACT_ATOMS: atom_id res chain seq x y z
N GLY A 1 21.95 -3.90 -6.22
CA GLY A 1 22.25 -2.49 -5.95
C GLY A 1 21.59 -2.03 -4.66
N LYS A 2 21.87 -0.81 -4.23
CA LYS A 2 21.22 -0.22 -3.05
C LYS A 2 19.93 0.46 -3.51
N VAL A 3 18.79 0.16 -2.86
CA VAL A 3 17.56 0.94 -2.99
C VAL A 3 17.70 2.18 -2.11
N TYR A 4 17.34 3.35 -2.63
CA TYR A 4 17.50 4.62 -1.92
C TYR A 4 16.20 5.43 -1.81
N HIS A 5 15.23 5.16 -2.70
CA HIS A 5 13.94 5.83 -2.67
C HIS A 5 12.82 4.93 -3.21
N ILE A 6 11.65 5.02 -2.60
CA ILE A 6 10.42 4.37 -3.07
C ILE A 6 9.32 5.42 -3.08
N GLN A 7 8.64 5.54 -4.21
CA GLN A 7 7.40 6.29 -4.33
C GLN A 7 6.23 5.31 -4.31
N ILE A 8 5.26 5.53 -3.46
CA ILE A 8 4.03 4.75 -3.39
C ILE A 8 2.87 5.64 -3.81
N GLY A 9 2.18 5.26 -4.87
CA GLY A 9 0.91 5.84 -5.27
C GLY A 9 -0.19 4.81 -5.09
N GLY A 10 -1.27 5.20 -4.44
CA GLY A 10 -2.41 4.32 -4.22
C GLY A 10 -3.69 5.12 -4.09
N GLY A 11 -4.82 4.44 -4.05
CA GLY A 11 -6.09 5.10 -3.80
C GLY A 11 -7.16 4.77 -4.82
N ARG A 12 -8.37 5.22 -4.53
CA ARG A 12 -9.58 4.99 -5.33
C ARG A 12 -10.18 6.31 -5.75
N ARG A 13 -10.70 6.36 -6.98
CA ARG A 13 -11.40 7.55 -7.48
C ARG A 13 -12.64 7.88 -6.66
N ARG A 14 -13.42 6.86 -6.31
CA ARG A 14 -14.55 6.92 -5.38
C ARG A 14 -14.67 5.59 -4.68
N GLY A 15 -14.52 5.55 -3.38
CA GLY A 15 -14.52 4.28 -2.67
C GLY A 15 -14.45 4.39 -1.16
N ILE A 16 -15.04 5.46 -0.58
CA ILE A 16 -15.23 5.52 0.87
C ILE A 16 -16.09 4.31 1.30
N PRO A 17 -15.56 3.40 2.13
CA PRO A 17 -16.22 2.14 2.41
C PRO A 17 -17.37 2.30 3.41
N THR A 18 -18.56 1.87 3.02
CA THR A 18 -19.72 1.78 3.91
C THR A 18 -20.46 0.45 3.73
N PRO A 19 -19.75 -0.71 3.70
CA PRO A 19 -20.38 -1.99 3.38
C PRO A 19 -21.33 -2.48 4.49
N PHE A 20 -21.10 -2.05 5.73
CA PHE A 20 -21.87 -2.42 6.93
C PHE A 20 -22.33 -1.18 7.70
N GLY A 21 -22.84 -0.17 6.99
CA GLY A 21 -23.20 1.11 7.58
C GLY A 21 -21.99 2.04 7.71
N THR A 22 -21.86 2.75 8.82
CA THR A 22 -20.89 3.82 9.02
C THR A 22 -19.65 3.43 9.83
N THR A 23 -19.54 2.17 10.22
CA THR A 23 -18.47 1.67 11.11
C THR A 23 -17.05 2.01 10.65
N PHE A 24 -16.78 2.00 9.35
CA PHE A 24 -15.45 2.32 8.82
C PHE A 24 -15.11 3.81 8.88
N ILE A 25 -16.11 4.67 8.82
CA ILE A 25 -15.93 6.12 8.64
C ILE A 25 -16.09 6.92 9.93
N GLU A 26 -16.63 6.31 10.99
CA GLU A 26 -16.73 6.93 12.31
C GLU A 26 -15.41 6.79 13.09
N LYS A 27 -14.96 7.84 13.75
CA LYS A 27 -13.73 7.84 14.51
C LYS A 27 -13.70 6.78 15.62
N GLU A 28 -14.82 6.62 16.31
CA GLU A 28 -14.93 5.70 17.46
C GLU A 28 -14.81 4.22 17.07
N THR A 29 -15.22 3.86 15.87
CA THR A 29 -15.26 2.46 15.41
C THR A 29 -14.20 2.18 14.32
N GLY A 30 -13.96 3.11 13.41
CA GLY A 30 -12.94 2.99 12.34
C GLY A 30 -11.54 3.32 12.82
N GLY A 31 -11.43 4.29 13.74
CA GLY A 31 -10.15 4.76 14.29
C GLY A 31 -9.34 5.58 13.32
N ILE A 32 -8.91 4.98 12.22
CA ILE A 32 -8.20 5.58 11.08
C ILE A 32 -8.89 5.20 9.78
N GLY A 33 -8.79 6.08 8.79
CA GLY A 33 -9.51 5.95 7.52
C GLY A 33 -8.68 5.29 6.42
N ALA A 34 -8.50 6.00 5.30
CA ALA A 34 -7.80 5.49 4.12
C ALA A 34 -6.36 5.03 4.42
N LEU A 35 -5.68 5.70 5.34
CA LEU A 35 -4.33 5.32 5.75
C LEU A 35 -4.29 3.90 6.33
N GLY A 36 -5.19 3.58 7.23
CA GLY A 36 -5.22 2.27 7.88
C GLY A 36 -5.87 1.18 7.05
N ASP A 37 -6.95 1.51 6.30
CA ASP A 37 -7.68 0.54 5.51
C ASP A 37 -6.90 0.04 4.28
N ILE A 38 -6.45 0.95 3.42
CA ILE A 38 -5.77 0.59 2.17
C ILE A 38 -4.30 0.97 2.13
N GLY A 39 -3.89 1.97 2.90
CA GLY A 39 -2.49 2.40 2.95
C GLY A 39 -1.56 1.33 3.51
N CYS A 40 -2.03 0.55 4.47
CA CYS A 40 -1.26 -0.53 5.07
C CYS A 40 -0.83 -1.59 4.03
N TYR A 41 -1.65 -1.90 3.03
CA TYR A 41 -1.28 -2.89 2.00
C TYR A 41 -0.10 -2.41 1.16
N ALA A 42 -0.12 -1.15 0.75
CA ALA A 42 0.96 -0.58 -0.08
C ALA A 42 2.26 -0.41 0.72
N LEU A 43 2.16 0.00 1.99
CA LEU A 43 3.31 0.09 2.88
C LEU A 43 3.91 -1.28 3.18
N ASP A 44 3.09 -2.28 3.52
CA ASP A 44 3.56 -3.63 3.80
C ASP A 44 4.25 -4.25 2.59
N MET A 45 3.70 -4.09 1.39
CA MET A 45 4.29 -4.58 0.15
C MET A 45 5.75 -4.11 -0.01
N VAL A 46 6.02 -2.83 0.19
CA VAL A 46 7.38 -2.29 0.01
C VAL A 46 8.27 -2.55 1.20
N LEU A 47 7.77 -2.47 2.42
CA LEU A 47 8.53 -2.74 3.64
C LEU A 47 8.95 -4.20 3.71
N ASN A 48 8.05 -5.13 3.35
CA ASN A 48 8.36 -6.56 3.23
C ASN A 48 9.49 -6.80 2.22
N GLY A 49 9.38 -6.23 1.02
CA GLY A 49 10.41 -6.33 -0.01
C GLY A 49 11.78 -5.75 0.41
N MET A 50 11.78 -4.84 1.38
CA MET A 50 12.99 -4.20 1.92
C MET A 50 13.49 -4.81 3.23
N GLY A 51 12.81 -5.82 3.79
CA GLY A 51 13.18 -6.48 5.04
C GLY A 51 12.84 -5.65 6.29
N TYR A 52 11.79 -4.84 6.23
CA TYR A 52 11.26 -4.01 7.33
C TYR A 52 12.31 -3.11 8.00
N PRO A 53 12.99 -2.22 7.25
CA PRO A 53 13.96 -1.29 7.84
C PRO A 53 13.23 -0.35 8.81
N LYS A 54 13.89 -0.04 9.93
CA LYS A 54 13.32 0.79 10.99
C LYS A 54 13.05 2.21 10.51
N PRO A 55 11.85 2.77 10.73
CA PRO A 55 11.57 4.18 10.46
C PRO A 55 12.30 5.09 11.47
N LEU A 56 12.87 6.17 10.94
CA LEU A 56 13.62 7.15 11.72
C LEU A 56 12.83 8.45 11.91
N THR A 57 12.20 8.92 10.83
CA THR A 57 11.35 10.12 10.87
C THR A 57 10.18 9.96 9.91
N VAL A 58 9.05 10.52 10.31
CA VAL A 58 7.83 10.59 9.48
C VAL A 58 7.33 12.01 9.48
N THR A 59 6.99 12.52 8.29
CA THR A 59 6.21 13.76 8.12
C THR A 59 5.00 13.41 7.28
N GLY A 60 3.80 13.79 7.72
CA GLY A 60 2.58 13.40 7.03
C GLY A 60 1.48 14.45 7.09
N PHE A 61 0.48 14.23 6.25
CA PHE A 61 -0.74 15.01 6.15
C PHE A 61 -1.93 14.07 5.96
N LEU A 62 -3.02 14.38 6.65
CA LEU A 62 -4.31 13.71 6.51
C LEU A 62 -5.37 14.74 6.13
N SER A 63 -6.37 14.32 5.37
CA SER A 63 -7.57 15.11 5.09
C SER A 63 -8.82 14.26 4.99
N ASP A 64 -9.97 14.92 5.06
CA ASP A 64 -11.31 14.35 5.05
C ASP A 64 -12.26 15.10 4.10
N TYR A 65 -11.71 15.72 3.06
CA TYR A 65 -12.45 16.61 2.17
C TYR A 65 -13.64 15.95 1.47
N PHE A 66 -13.51 14.69 1.04
CA PHE A 66 -14.61 13.97 0.40
C PHE A 66 -15.60 13.41 1.42
N GLY A 67 -15.10 12.97 2.57
CA GLY A 67 -15.94 12.51 3.67
C GLY A 67 -16.77 13.61 4.31
N LYS A 68 -16.32 14.86 4.24
CA LYS A 68 -16.99 16.05 4.74
C LYS A 68 -17.66 16.89 3.63
N ALA A 69 -17.65 16.45 2.38
CA ALA A 69 -18.28 17.17 1.27
C ALA A 69 -19.79 17.29 1.48
N ASP A 70 -20.37 18.42 1.03
CA ASP A 70 -21.79 18.71 1.23
C ASP A 70 -22.74 17.71 0.59
N ASP A 71 -22.33 17.08 -0.49
CA ASP A 71 -23.07 16.05 -1.20
C ASP A 71 -22.82 14.63 -0.68
N TYR A 72 -21.94 14.44 0.32
CA TYR A 72 -21.69 13.13 0.88
C TYR A 72 -22.73 12.74 1.93
N LYS A 73 -23.40 11.65 1.70
CA LYS A 73 -24.53 11.17 2.51
C LYS A 73 -24.24 11.05 4.02
N TYR A 74 -23.02 10.72 4.39
CA TYR A 74 -22.64 10.43 5.76
C TYR A 74 -21.68 11.47 6.36
N LYS A 75 -21.63 12.69 5.80
CA LYS A 75 -20.71 13.75 6.22
C LYS A 75 -20.77 14.10 7.71
N ASP A 76 -21.94 13.99 8.32
CA ASP A 76 -22.15 14.38 9.71
C ASP A 76 -21.48 13.40 10.70
N VAL A 77 -21.37 12.13 10.33
CA VAL A 77 -20.74 11.07 11.14
C VAL A 77 -19.31 10.73 10.67
N PHE A 78 -18.86 11.26 9.54
CA PHE A 78 -17.50 11.03 9.04
C PHE A 78 -16.46 11.63 10.00
N GLY A 79 -15.54 10.84 10.50
CA GLY A 79 -14.59 11.25 11.54
C GLY A 79 -13.17 10.75 11.35
N VAL A 80 -12.84 10.20 10.16
CA VAL A 80 -11.52 9.65 9.83
C VAL A 80 -10.95 10.31 8.58
N ASP A 81 -9.75 9.92 8.15
CA ASP A 81 -9.16 10.41 6.92
C ASP A 81 -9.72 9.72 5.67
N ASP A 82 -9.91 10.47 4.59
CA ASP A 82 -10.17 9.94 3.25
C ASP A 82 -8.96 10.03 2.31
N PHE A 83 -7.94 10.78 2.74
CA PHE A 83 -6.66 10.93 2.06
C PHE A 83 -5.53 11.01 3.08
N ALA A 84 -4.40 10.36 2.75
CA ALA A 84 -3.17 10.46 3.49
C ALA A 84 -1.97 10.61 2.55
N ALA A 85 -1.02 11.44 2.94
CA ALA A 85 0.29 11.55 2.30
C ALA A 85 1.38 11.65 3.35
N GLY A 86 2.57 11.11 3.05
CA GLY A 86 3.67 11.16 3.98
C GLY A 86 5.03 10.93 3.32
N PHE A 87 6.05 11.41 4.02
CA PHE A 87 7.43 11.14 3.69
C PHE A 87 8.11 10.46 4.88
N VAL A 88 8.69 9.31 4.64
CA VAL A 88 9.33 8.47 5.67
C VAL A 88 10.82 8.33 5.36
N ARG A 89 11.65 8.52 6.36
CA ARG A 89 13.08 8.20 6.33
C ARG A 89 13.32 6.95 7.15
N LEU A 90 14.02 5.99 6.58
CA LEU A 90 14.29 4.68 7.16
C LEU A 90 15.79 4.47 7.36
N GLU A 91 16.13 3.49 8.16
CA GLU A 91 17.52 3.03 8.32
C GLU A 91 18.15 2.69 6.98
N GLY A 92 19.47 2.77 6.88
CA GLY A 92 20.21 2.53 5.65
C GLY A 92 20.10 3.66 4.61
N GLY A 93 19.40 4.76 4.92
CA GLY A 93 19.21 5.91 4.03
C GLY A 93 18.14 5.71 2.97
N LEU A 94 17.24 4.73 3.16
CA LEU A 94 16.04 4.56 2.35
C LEU A 94 15.02 5.64 2.69
N THR A 95 14.31 6.13 1.68
CA THR A 95 13.18 7.07 1.84
C THR A 95 11.93 6.55 1.13
N ILE A 96 10.77 6.85 1.67
CA ILE A 96 9.47 6.54 1.05
C ILE A 96 8.66 7.83 0.92
N ASP A 97 8.15 8.12 -0.28
CA ASP A 97 7.05 9.05 -0.53
C ASP A 97 5.76 8.22 -0.68
N PHE A 98 4.82 8.46 0.19
CA PHE A 98 3.61 7.66 0.33
C PHE A 98 2.37 8.50 0.13
N LYS A 99 1.40 7.97 -0.62
CA LYS A 99 0.07 8.55 -0.81
C LYS A 99 -0.98 7.45 -0.88
N THR A 100 -2.13 7.71 -0.28
CA THR A 100 -3.31 6.85 -0.37
C THR A 100 -4.59 7.66 -0.28
N ALA A 101 -5.67 7.19 -0.89
CA ALA A 101 -6.97 7.86 -0.83
C ALA A 101 -8.14 6.89 -1.00
N TRP A 102 -9.19 7.08 -0.23
CA TRP A 102 -10.49 6.47 -0.51
C TRP A 102 -11.26 7.18 -1.62
N ALA A 103 -11.01 8.48 -1.78
CA ALA A 103 -11.64 9.29 -2.81
C ALA A 103 -10.68 10.34 -3.38
N MET A 104 -10.73 10.52 -4.69
CA MET A 104 -9.95 11.51 -5.44
C MET A 104 -10.62 11.81 -6.77
N ASN A 105 -10.21 12.89 -7.45
CA ASN A 105 -10.75 13.27 -8.76
C ASN A 105 -9.90 12.82 -9.95
N VAL A 106 -8.93 11.95 -9.70
CA VAL A 106 -8.10 11.31 -10.74
C VAL A 106 -8.27 9.80 -10.69
N ASP A 107 -7.89 9.11 -11.73
CA ASP A 107 -7.95 7.65 -11.83
C ASP A 107 -6.85 6.96 -10.99
N THR A 108 -5.67 7.56 -10.93
CA THR A 108 -4.52 7.06 -10.17
C THR A 108 -3.62 8.21 -9.69
N MET A 109 -2.90 7.99 -8.60
CA MET A 109 -1.80 8.86 -8.14
C MET A 109 -0.43 8.36 -8.60
N GLY A 110 -0.40 7.44 -9.57
CA GLY A 110 0.81 6.86 -10.16
C GLY A 110 1.12 5.46 -9.65
N ASP A 111 2.14 4.87 -10.27
CA ASP A 111 2.63 3.55 -9.93
C ASP A 111 3.51 3.59 -8.67
N THR A 112 3.71 2.43 -8.04
CA THR A 112 4.79 2.30 -7.07
C THR A 112 6.10 2.16 -7.81
N VAL A 113 7.05 3.07 -7.51
CA VAL A 113 8.36 3.15 -8.16
C VAL A 113 9.45 2.93 -7.14
N VAL A 114 10.31 1.94 -7.37
CA VAL A 114 11.47 1.65 -6.53
C VAL A 114 12.74 2.06 -7.25
N LEU A 115 13.51 2.98 -6.68
CA LEU A 115 14.74 3.50 -7.25
C LEU A 115 15.96 2.88 -6.56
N GLY A 116 16.75 2.17 -7.34
CA GLY A 116 18.00 1.57 -6.90
C GLY A 116 19.20 2.03 -7.73
N THR A 117 20.41 1.86 -7.20
CA THR A 117 21.65 2.29 -7.86
C THR A 117 22.05 1.47 -9.07
N LYS A 118 21.48 0.28 -9.27
CA LYS A 118 21.77 -0.62 -10.39
C LYS A 118 20.55 -0.97 -11.23
N ALA A 119 19.36 -0.78 -10.68
CA ALA A 119 18.09 -1.05 -11.36
C ALA A 119 16.98 -0.27 -10.70
N GLY A 120 15.88 -0.05 -11.42
CA GLY A 120 14.61 0.46 -10.92
C GLY A 120 13.51 -0.57 -11.13
N LEU A 121 12.45 -0.46 -10.32
CA LEU A 121 11.27 -1.30 -10.42
C LEU A 121 10.04 -0.41 -10.49
N LYS A 122 9.10 -0.76 -11.35
CA LYS A 122 7.81 -0.11 -11.48
C LYS A 122 6.71 -1.14 -11.31
N ILE A 123 5.88 -0.94 -10.28
CA ILE A 123 4.72 -1.78 -9.98
C ILE A 123 3.50 -0.95 -10.35
N PRO A 124 2.68 -1.37 -11.32
CA PRO A 124 1.51 -0.62 -11.75
C PRO A 124 0.53 -0.40 -10.59
N SER A 125 -0.03 0.81 -10.55
CA SER A 125 -1.14 1.10 -9.64
C SER A 125 -2.38 0.32 -10.08
N SER A 126 -3.03 -0.36 -9.15
CA SER A 126 -4.33 -0.96 -9.41
C SER A 126 -5.45 -0.07 -8.89
N GLY A 127 -6.47 0.17 -9.71
CA GLY A 127 -7.69 0.85 -9.28
C GLY A 127 -8.61 -0.05 -8.44
N HIS A 128 -8.28 -1.31 -8.27
CA HIS A 128 -9.08 -2.32 -7.58
C HIS A 128 -8.31 -2.98 -6.44
N TRP A 129 -9.02 -3.53 -5.50
CA TRP A 129 -8.52 -4.24 -4.34
C TRP A 129 -7.47 -5.30 -4.70
N GLY A 130 -6.19 -4.98 -4.44
CA GLY A 130 -5.12 -5.95 -4.48
C GLY A 130 -4.78 -6.60 -5.82
N SER A 131 -5.51 -6.28 -6.88
CA SER A 131 -5.17 -6.76 -8.21
C SER A 131 -4.19 -5.79 -8.88
N ILE A 132 -3.05 -6.31 -9.29
CA ILE A 132 -2.15 -5.63 -10.20
C ILE A 132 -2.61 -6.01 -11.61
N ASP A 133 -3.27 -5.09 -12.30
CA ASP A 133 -3.87 -5.36 -13.62
C ASP A 133 -2.85 -5.34 -14.77
N ALA A 134 -1.58 -5.12 -14.48
CA ALA A 134 -0.51 -5.07 -15.45
C ALA A 134 0.79 -5.64 -14.86
N PRO A 135 1.68 -6.18 -15.71
CA PRO A 135 2.94 -6.75 -15.26
C PRO A 135 3.87 -5.68 -14.67
N LEU A 136 4.64 -6.05 -13.67
CA LEU A 136 5.69 -5.19 -13.16
C LEU A 136 6.86 -5.10 -14.15
N LYS A 137 7.60 -3.99 -14.10
CA LYS A 137 8.71 -3.72 -15.00
C LYS A 137 9.99 -3.43 -14.23
N ILE A 138 11.09 -4.00 -14.71
CA ILE A 138 12.43 -3.77 -14.18
C ILE A 138 13.23 -2.99 -15.24
N TYR A 139 13.83 -1.89 -14.82
CA TYR A 139 14.67 -1.02 -15.64
C TYR A 139 16.13 -1.14 -15.21
N ARG A 140 17.02 -1.43 -16.14
CA ARG A 140 18.46 -1.52 -15.87
C ARG A 140 19.28 -1.29 -17.12
N ASN A 141 20.57 -0.97 -16.94
CA ASN A 141 21.49 -0.92 -18.05
C ASN A 141 22.27 -2.24 -18.15
N ILE A 142 22.50 -2.70 -19.38
CA ILE A 142 23.39 -3.81 -19.72
C ILE A 142 24.45 -3.23 -20.68
N GLY A 143 25.64 -2.97 -20.15
CA GLY A 143 26.61 -2.12 -20.84
C GLY A 143 26.05 -0.70 -20.97
N GLU A 144 26.01 -0.17 -22.19
CA GLU A 144 25.44 1.14 -22.51
C GLU A 144 23.95 1.08 -22.92
N ALA A 145 23.38 -0.12 -23.03
CA ALA A 145 21.99 -0.31 -23.45
C ALA A 145 21.04 -0.17 -22.28
N GLU A 146 20.00 0.67 -22.44
CA GLU A 146 18.87 0.75 -21.53
C GLU A 146 17.92 -0.42 -21.82
N VAL A 147 17.61 -1.20 -20.79
CA VAL A 147 16.80 -2.42 -20.92
C VAL A 147 15.59 -2.37 -19.98
N GLU A 148 14.41 -2.59 -20.53
CA GLU A 148 13.17 -2.86 -19.79
C GLU A 148 12.91 -4.36 -19.81
N THR A 149 12.68 -4.95 -18.63
CA THR A 149 12.25 -6.33 -18.49
C THR A 149 10.82 -6.34 -17.94
N VAL A 150 9.90 -6.92 -18.70
CA VAL A 150 8.52 -7.15 -18.25
C VAL A 150 8.48 -8.47 -17.50
N VAL A 151 8.03 -8.44 -16.25
CA VAL A 151 7.87 -9.65 -15.44
C VAL A 151 6.43 -10.11 -15.59
N PRO A 152 6.17 -11.32 -16.12
CA PRO A 152 4.82 -11.84 -16.27
C PRO A 152 4.07 -11.87 -14.93
N MET A 153 2.78 -11.60 -14.97
CA MET A 153 1.92 -11.79 -13.80
C MET A 153 1.89 -13.27 -13.43
N LEU A 154 1.92 -13.55 -12.14
CA LEU A 154 1.67 -14.90 -11.66
C LEU A 154 0.18 -15.21 -11.80
N GLU A 155 -0.12 -16.46 -12.12
CA GLU A 155 -1.50 -16.95 -12.09
C GLU A 155 -2.01 -16.90 -10.64
N GLU A 156 -3.22 -16.40 -10.43
CA GLU A 156 -3.85 -16.48 -9.12
C GLU A 156 -4.10 -17.95 -8.77
N PRO A 157 -3.83 -18.37 -7.53
CA PRO A 157 -4.22 -19.69 -7.07
C PRO A 157 -5.73 -19.89 -7.21
N GLU A 158 -6.18 -21.07 -7.63
CA GLU A 158 -7.59 -21.40 -7.84
C GLU A 158 -8.47 -21.05 -6.62
N GLU A 159 -7.94 -21.25 -5.41
CA GLU A 159 -8.65 -20.95 -4.17
C GLU A 159 -8.63 -19.46 -3.79
N GLY A 160 -7.86 -18.64 -4.50
CA GLY A 160 -7.71 -17.20 -4.27
C GLY A 160 -6.77 -16.84 -3.12
N VAL A 161 -6.32 -15.58 -3.12
CA VAL A 161 -5.31 -15.07 -2.19
C VAL A 161 -5.74 -15.09 -0.71
N PHE A 162 -7.03 -14.90 -0.43
CA PHE A 162 -7.55 -14.91 0.94
C PHE A 162 -7.52 -16.30 1.56
N TYR A 163 -7.79 -17.34 0.79
CA TYR A 163 -7.64 -18.73 1.23
C TYR A 163 -6.19 -19.00 1.65
N TRP A 164 -5.23 -18.67 0.80
CA TRP A 164 -3.83 -18.91 1.09
C TRP A 164 -3.29 -18.10 2.26
N LYS A 165 -3.78 -16.86 2.44
CA LYS A 165 -3.45 -16.05 3.62
C LYS A 165 -3.85 -16.75 4.92
N VAL A 166 -5.10 -17.21 5.00
CA VAL A 166 -5.62 -17.93 6.17
C VAL A 166 -4.91 -19.27 6.34
N ARG A 167 -4.71 -20.00 5.25
CA ARG A 167 -4.05 -21.31 5.26
C ARG A 167 -2.64 -21.23 5.82
N LYS A 168 -1.80 -20.32 5.35
CA LYS A 168 -0.44 -20.12 5.84
C LYS A 168 -0.40 -19.80 7.34
N PHE A 169 -1.35 -18.99 7.82
CA PHE A 169 -1.45 -18.70 9.24
C PHE A 169 -1.79 -19.94 10.06
N LEU A 170 -2.80 -20.72 9.62
CA LEU A 170 -3.20 -21.95 10.30
C LEU A 170 -2.08 -23.03 10.28
N ASP A 171 -1.35 -23.14 9.20
CA ASP A 171 -0.21 -24.05 9.12
C ASP A 171 0.89 -23.65 10.11
N ALA A 172 1.22 -22.35 10.21
CA ALA A 172 2.16 -21.85 11.21
C ALA A 172 1.70 -22.15 12.66
N VAL A 173 0.43 -21.95 12.96
CA VAL A 173 -0.13 -22.31 14.28
C VAL A 173 -0.02 -23.80 14.54
N LYS A 174 -0.36 -24.65 13.57
CA LYS A 174 -0.33 -26.11 13.69
C LYS A 174 1.09 -26.64 13.88
N GLU A 175 2.06 -26.05 13.22
CA GLU A 175 3.47 -26.43 13.27
C GLU A 175 4.22 -25.79 14.45
N GLY A 176 3.59 -24.87 15.19
CA GLY A 176 4.24 -24.11 16.26
C GLY A 176 5.32 -23.15 15.74
N GLY A 177 5.20 -22.75 14.47
CA GLY A 177 6.12 -21.85 13.80
C GLY A 177 5.79 -20.37 14.00
N GLU A 178 6.63 -19.51 13.42
CA GLU A 178 6.40 -18.06 13.40
C GLU A 178 5.25 -17.71 12.45
N ALA A 179 4.46 -16.70 12.81
CA ALA A 179 3.41 -16.19 11.93
C ALA A 179 4.00 -15.66 10.61
N PRO A 180 3.32 -15.83 9.45
CA PRO A 180 3.79 -15.34 8.15
C PRO A 180 4.07 -13.82 8.11
N VAL A 181 3.35 -13.06 8.93
CA VAL A 181 3.61 -11.63 9.22
C VAL A 181 3.65 -11.49 10.73
N PRO A 182 4.83 -11.56 11.36
CA PRO A 182 4.95 -11.46 12.80
C PRO A 182 4.65 -10.03 13.29
N THR A 183 4.11 -9.92 14.50
CA THR A 183 3.74 -8.63 15.11
C THR A 183 4.92 -7.65 15.17
N SER A 184 6.15 -8.15 15.33
CA SER A 184 7.37 -7.36 15.31
C SER A 184 7.59 -6.56 14.02
N GLN A 185 6.99 -6.99 12.90
CA GLN A 185 7.04 -6.29 11.61
C GLN A 185 5.90 -5.27 11.45
N ALA A 186 4.86 -5.35 12.27
CA ALA A 186 3.66 -4.50 12.18
C ALA A 186 3.61 -3.35 13.21
N ILE A 187 4.59 -3.26 14.10
CA ILE A 187 4.61 -2.33 15.25
C ILE A 187 5.21 -0.94 14.93
N TYR A 188 5.74 -0.72 13.74
CA TYR A 188 6.44 0.54 13.43
C TYR A 188 5.51 1.64 12.94
#